data_601f1651cf2b77ec59f1e400e5720222
#
_entry.id   601f1651cf2b77ec59f1e400e5720222
#
_cell.length_a   1.000
_cell.length_b   1.000
_cell.length_c   1.000
_cell.angle_alpha   90.00
_cell.angle_beta   90.00
_cell.angle_gamma   90.00
#
_symmetry.space_group_name_H-M   'P 1'
#
loop_
_entity.id
_entity.type
_entity.pdbx_description
1 polymer ?
#
loop_
_entity_poly.entity_id
_entity_poly.type
_entity_poly.pdbx_seq_one_letter_code
_entity_poly.pdbx_strand_id
1 'polypeptide(L)'
;MLRHSLPKQAANLEKNVQTPNKNVIFALISQKIMPVLEKIVISDFRNIELQDLDFSPNVNCISGNNGEGKTNLLDAIYYLSMTKSAFSTSDKFNFRHGVDEFSLSGTYRMENGLSSRFSMKISSKGEKKLRRDDKSYNKVSDHVGALPIVMVSPADISLVSESGEERRRFVNAVLSQMDREYMSAMQQYNRLLLQRNRMLKEMDPDRSLLEVIDMRMSALADPIYEARRKFVEDIRPVVSQYYKDVSGGSELVGIEYDSELSKASLDMLLEASYEKDRIMKYTTSGIQRDDFIFTMNGHPIRRYGSQGQQKSFLVSLKFAQYEIMKRNYGFAPILLLDDVFDKLDMGRISNLLQMVASNDFGQIFITDSNKVRMSGIVDRLTQDRAYYETVSGTFTRL
;
A
#
# COMPACT_ATOMS: atom_id res chain seq x y z
N MET A 1 -7.78 82.89 -27.65
CA MET A 1 -6.59 82.07 -27.53
C MET A 1 -6.50 81.56 -26.08
N LEU A 2 -7.00 80.43 -25.81
CA LEU A 2 -6.88 79.79 -24.48
C LEU A 2 -6.66 78.27 -24.72
N ARG A 3 -5.42 77.83 -24.47
CA ARG A 3 -5.04 76.43 -24.40
C ARG A 3 -5.35 75.94 -23.01
N HIS A 4 -6.31 75.05 -22.84
CA HIS A 4 -6.56 74.32 -21.61
C HIS A 4 -5.62 73.13 -21.52
N SER A 5 -4.84 73.10 -20.48
CA SER A 5 -3.99 72.00 -20.00
C SER A 5 -4.86 70.96 -19.32
N LEU A 6 -4.84 69.70 -19.78
CA LEU A 6 -5.39 68.54 -19.09
C LEU A 6 -4.41 68.03 -18.04
N PRO A 7 -4.84 67.54 -16.89
CA PRO A 7 -3.95 67.18 -15.78
C PRO A 7 -3.30 65.82 -15.99
N LYS A 8 -2.01 65.73 -15.64
CA LYS A 8 -1.15 64.58 -15.60
C LYS A 8 -1.49 63.65 -14.44
N GLN A 9 -2.65 63.05 -14.37
CA GLN A 9 -3.00 62.09 -13.29
C GLN A 9 -3.46 60.71 -13.77
N ALA A 10 -3.44 60.42 -15.07
CA ALA A 10 -3.85 59.13 -15.61
C ALA A 10 -2.69 58.15 -15.93
N ALA A 11 -1.42 58.49 -15.63
CA ALA A 11 -0.26 57.72 -16.05
C ALA A 11 0.36 56.83 -14.94
N ASN A 12 -0.25 56.68 -13.78
CA ASN A 12 0.34 55.92 -12.64
C ASN A 12 -0.49 54.75 -12.14
N LEU A 13 -1.47 54.24 -12.88
CA LEU A 13 -2.30 53.08 -12.50
C LEU A 13 -1.98 51.77 -13.25
N GLU A 14 -0.98 51.75 -14.13
CA GLU A 14 -0.62 50.54 -14.91
C GLU A 14 0.67 49.86 -14.46
N LYS A 15 1.22 50.15 -13.30
CA LYS A 15 2.50 49.56 -12.84
C LYS A 15 2.42 48.73 -11.54
N ASN A 16 1.36 48.01 -11.30
CA ASN A 16 1.36 47.01 -10.22
C ASN A 16 0.49 45.76 -10.47
N VAL A 17 0.46 45.31 -11.71
CA VAL A 17 0.07 43.91 -11.96
C VAL A 17 1.36 43.08 -11.88
N GLN A 18 1.70 42.62 -10.64
CA GLN A 18 2.72 41.59 -10.47
C GLN A 18 2.22 40.37 -11.24
N THR A 19 2.83 40.09 -12.41
CA THR A 19 2.67 38.81 -13.06
C THR A 19 3.05 37.70 -12.06
N PRO A 20 2.17 36.74 -11.73
CA PRO A 20 2.48 35.71 -10.80
C PRO A 20 3.73 34.96 -11.29
N ASN A 21 4.66 34.76 -10.36
CA ASN A 21 5.95 34.13 -10.63
C ASN A 21 5.73 32.81 -11.39
N LYS A 22 6.38 32.63 -12.55
CA LYS A 22 6.26 31.41 -13.37
C LYS A 22 6.43 30.13 -12.56
N ASN A 23 7.24 30.18 -11.50
CA ASN A 23 7.42 29.05 -10.58
C ASN A 23 6.18 28.78 -9.72
N VAL A 24 5.37 29.80 -9.39
CA VAL A 24 4.10 29.62 -8.66
C VAL A 24 3.02 29.05 -9.60
N ILE A 25 2.98 29.50 -10.84
CA ILE A 25 2.07 28.94 -11.87
C ILE A 25 2.49 27.50 -12.20
N PHE A 26 3.79 27.19 -12.30
CA PHE A 26 4.28 25.82 -12.49
C PHE A 26 3.99 24.94 -11.27
N ALA A 27 4.09 25.44 -10.04
CA ALA A 27 3.71 24.73 -8.84
C ALA A 27 2.19 24.49 -8.71
N LEU A 28 1.37 25.44 -9.22
CA LEU A 28 -0.10 25.29 -9.29
C LEU A 28 -0.57 24.35 -10.42
N ILE A 29 0.20 24.23 -11.51
CA ILE A 29 -0.12 23.34 -12.64
C ILE A 29 0.40 21.91 -12.42
N SER A 30 1.27 21.70 -11.42
CA SER A 30 1.92 20.40 -11.17
C SER A 30 1.36 19.63 -9.97
N GLN A 31 0.19 19.95 -9.45
CA GLN A 31 -0.49 19.01 -8.57
C GLN A 31 -1.04 17.86 -9.41
N LYS A 32 -0.30 16.77 -9.46
CA LYS A 32 -0.80 15.51 -10.01
C LYS A 32 -2.09 15.17 -9.27
N ILE A 33 -3.21 15.14 -10.00
CA ILE A 33 -4.51 14.80 -9.42
C ILE A 33 -4.49 13.29 -9.12
N MET A 34 -4.77 12.94 -7.89
CA MET A 34 -4.88 11.58 -7.37
C MET A 34 -5.98 10.80 -8.10
N PRO A 35 -5.77 9.50 -8.42
CA PRO A 35 -6.86 8.62 -8.82
C PRO A 35 -7.90 8.52 -7.70
N VAL A 36 -9.16 8.87 -8.01
CA VAL A 36 -10.30 8.79 -7.08
C VAL A 36 -11.24 7.69 -7.56
N LEU A 37 -11.51 6.71 -6.74
CA LEU A 37 -12.52 5.68 -7.00
C LEU A 37 -13.91 6.32 -6.87
N GLU A 38 -14.57 6.57 -7.99
CA GLU A 38 -15.91 7.14 -8.04
C GLU A 38 -16.98 6.07 -7.86
N LYS A 39 -16.73 4.87 -8.41
CA LYS A 39 -17.72 3.79 -8.44
C LYS A 39 -17.05 2.43 -8.40
N ILE A 40 -17.65 1.46 -7.69
CA ILE A 40 -17.27 0.05 -7.74
C ILE A 40 -18.48 -0.83 -8.04
N VAL A 41 -18.27 -1.82 -8.90
CA VAL A 41 -19.21 -2.92 -9.13
C VAL A 41 -18.52 -4.22 -8.72
N ILE A 42 -19.14 -4.95 -7.81
CA ILE A 42 -18.65 -6.21 -7.25
C ILE A 42 -19.66 -7.30 -7.57
N SER A 43 -19.22 -8.43 -8.09
CA SER A 43 -20.04 -9.63 -8.28
C SER A 43 -19.33 -10.85 -7.72
N ASP A 44 -20.03 -11.57 -6.85
CA ASP A 44 -19.66 -12.89 -6.29
C ASP A 44 -18.31 -12.93 -5.56
N PHE A 45 -17.95 -11.81 -4.90
CA PHE A 45 -16.74 -11.71 -4.11
C PHE A 45 -17.02 -11.97 -2.63
N ARG A 46 -16.55 -13.08 -2.10
CA ARG A 46 -16.75 -13.54 -0.72
C ARG A 46 -18.24 -13.60 -0.34
N ASN A 47 -18.72 -12.75 0.59
CA ASN A 47 -20.13 -12.68 0.97
C ASN A 47 -20.93 -11.65 0.17
N ILE A 48 -20.28 -10.93 -0.75
CA ILE A 48 -20.94 -9.92 -1.59
C ILE A 48 -21.42 -10.59 -2.89
N GLU A 49 -22.74 -10.64 -3.08
CA GLU A 49 -23.33 -11.23 -4.28
C GLU A 49 -23.26 -10.28 -5.47
N LEU A 50 -23.92 -9.12 -5.35
CA LEU A 50 -23.88 -8.05 -6.35
C LEU A 50 -24.02 -6.70 -5.64
N GLN A 51 -23.07 -5.83 -5.87
CA GLN A 51 -23.10 -4.46 -5.37
C GLN A 51 -22.63 -3.47 -6.42
N ASP A 52 -23.32 -2.34 -6.46
CA ASP A 52 -23.00 -1.19 -7.30
C ASP A 52 -23.00 0.04 -6.38
N LEU A 53 -21.82 0.63 -6.11
CA LEU A 53 -21.64 1.66 -5.09
C LEU A 53 -20.90 2.86 -5.68
N ASP A 54 -21.46 4.06 -5.48
CA ASP A 54 -20.83 5.34 -5.78
C ASP A 54 -20.22 5.93 -4.51
N PHE A 55 -19.02 6.50 -4.60
CA PHE A 55 -18.24 6.97 -3.46
C PHE A 55 -17.99 8.49 -3.47
N SER A 56 -17.82 9.06 -2.26
CA SER A 56 -17.28 10.40 -2.08
C SER A 56 -15.79 10.44 -2.45
N PRO A 57 -15.31 11.52 -3.08
CA PRO A 57 -13.89 11.68 -3.36
C PRO A 57 -13.01 11.84 -2.10
N ASN A 58 -13.60 12.13 -0.95
CA ASN A 58 -12.87 12.32 0.30
C ASN A 58 -13.04 11.12 1.25
N VAL A 59 -14.08 11.12 2.07
CA VAL A 59 -14.26 10.13 3.14
C VAL A 59 -15.47 9.26 2.91
N ASN A 60 -15.28 7.95 2.97
CA ASN A 60 -16.31 6.94 2.85
C ASN A 60 -16.33 6.09 4.12
N CYS A 61 -17.44 6.12 4.84
CA CYS A 61 -17.62 5.44 6.12
C CYS A 61 -18.53 4.24 5.95
N ILE A 62 -18.06 3.08 6.32
CA ILE A 62 -18.80 1.82 6.23
C ILE A 62 -19.04 1.29 7.64
N SER A 63 -20.31 1.28 8.08
CA SER A 63 -20.72 0.76 9.38
C SER A 63 -21.51 -0.54 9.25
N GLY A 64 -21.48 -1.38 10.28
CA GLY A 64 -22.22 -2.65 10.34
C GLY A 64 -21.63 -3.57 11.39
N ASN A 65 -22.36 -4.60 11.78
CA ASN A 65 -21.87 -5.57 12.75
C ASN A 65 -20.65 -6.35 12.23
N ASN A 66 -19.97 -7.06 13.13
CA ASN A 66 -18.87 -7.92 12.74
C ASN A 66 -19.38 -9.08 11.86
N GLY A 67 -18.64 -9.40 10.80
CA GLY A 67 -19.04 -10.44 9.84
C GLY A 67 -19.95 -9.98 8.69
N GLU A 68 -20.49 -8.76 8.72
CA GLU A 68 -21.44 -8.26 7.71
C GLU A 68 -20.78 -7.93 6.35
N GLY A 69 -19.46 -7.93 6.24
CA GLY A 69 -18.74 -7.74 4.97
C GLY A 69 -17.98 -6.43 4.81
N LYS A 70 -17.89 -5.59 5.86
CA LYS A 70 -17.11 -4.33 5.84
C LYS A 70 -15.70 -4.53 5.26
N THR A 71 -14.94 -5.43 5.86
CA THR A 71 -13.59 -5.82 5.42
C THR A 71 -13.58 -6.36 3.99
N ASN A 72 -14.64 -7.06 3.56
CA ASN A 72 -14.72 -7.61 2.21
C ASN A 72 -14.87 -6.52 1.14
N LEU A 73 -15.56 -5.43 1.42
CA LEU A 73 -15.59 -4.26 0.53
C LEU A 73 -14.21 -3.61 0.41
N LEU A 74 -13.52 -3.39 1.54
CA LEU A 74 -12.15 -2.84 1.50
C LEU A 74 -11.19 -3.77 0.76
N ASP A 75 -11.33 -5.08 0.95
CA ASP A 75 -10.50 -6.06 0.24
C ASP A 75 -10.80 -6.10 -1.27
N ALA A 76 -12.04 -5.88 -1.69
CA ALA A 76 -12.40 -5.74 -3.11
C ALA A 76 -11.74 -4.50 -3.75
N ILE A 77 -11.72 -3.36 -3.04
CA ILE A 77 -11.02 -2.14 -3.48
C ILE A 77 -9.51 -2.39 -3.54
N TYR A 78 -8.94 -3.02 -2.52
CA TYR A 78 -7.53 -3.41 -2.48
C TYR A 78 -7.17 -4.37 -3.61
N TYR A 79 -8.04 -5.36 -3.88
CA TYR A 79 -7.84 -6.33 -4.94
C TYR A 79 -7.81 -5.68 -6.33
N LEU A 80 -8.67 -4.67 -6.57
CA LEU A 80 -8.63 -3.87 -7.80
C LEU A 80 -7.31 -3.15 -8.02
N SER A 81 -6.61 -2.75 -6.96
CA SER A 81 -5.28 -2.12 -7.05
C SER A 81 -4.16 -3.16 -7.18
N MET A 82 -4.15 -4.15 -6.29
CA MET A 82 -3.02 -5.06 -6.09
C MET A 82 -3.15 -6.39 -6.84
N THR A 83 -4.27 -6.65 -7.50
CA THR A 83 -4.59 -7.90 -8.21
C THR A 83 -4.56 -9.15 -7.32
N LYS A 84 -4.62 -8.95 -6.01
CA LYS A 84 -4.65 -10.00 -4.98
C LYS A 84 -5.31 -9.46 -3.72
N SER A 85 -5.85 -10.38 -2.90
CA SER A 85 -6.40 -10.03 -1.59
C SER A 85 -5.31 -9.56 -0.62
N ALA A 86 -5.70 -8.65 0.31
CA ALA A 86 -4.87 -8.28 1.45
C ALA A 86 -4.84 -9.38 2.52
N PHE A 87 -5.88 -10.20 2.60
CA PHE A 87 -6.11 -11.16 3.69
C PHE A 87 -5.91 -12.61 3.30
N SER A 88 -5.89 -12.91 2.00
CA SER A 88 -5.79 -14.29 1.50
C SER A 88 -4.58 -14.47 0.59
N THR A 89 -3.85 -15.55 0.80
CA THR A 89 -2.72 -15.95 -0.06
C THR A 89 -3.17 -16.67 -1.34
N SER A 90 -4.42 -17.08 -1.41
CA SER A 90 -5.00 -17.80 -2.54
C SER A 90 -6.36 -17.23 -2.94
N ASP A 91 -6.56 -17.01 -4.25
CA ASP A 91 -7.84 -16.54 -4.77
C ASP A 91 -9.01 -17.49 -4.49
N LYS A 92 -8.73 -18.77 -4.19
CA LYS A 92 -9.75 -19.78 -3.86
C LYS A 92 -10.68 -19.36 -2.71
N PHE A 93 -10.19 -18.53 -1.79
CA PHE A 93 -10.95 -18.03 -0.65
C PHE A 93 -11.72 -16.73 -0.93
N ASN A 94 -11.63 -16.20 -2.16
CA ASN A 94 -12.28 -14.96 -2.53
C ASN A 94 -13.59 -15.17 -3.33
N PHE A 95 -13.90 -16.42 -3.73
CA PHE A 95 -15.15 -16.76 -4.39
C PHE A 95 -16.30 -16.83 -3.38
N ARG A 96 -17.46 -16.34 -3.78
CA ARG A 96 -18.70 -16.63 -3.05
C ARG A 96 -18.98 -18.14 -3.08
N HIS A 97 -19.55 -18.65 -2.03
CA HIS A 97 -19.79 -20.09 -1.92
C HIS A 97 -20.67 -20.61 -3.06
N GLY A 98 -20.22 -21.65 -3.74
CA GLY A 98 -20.94 -22.28 -4.85
C GLY A 98 -20.77 -21.59 -6.22
N VAL A 99 -19.87 -20.59 -6.34
CA VAL A 99 -19.63 -19.88 -7.61
C VAL A 99 -18.18 -20.08 -8.07
N ASP A 100 -17.99 -20.23 -9.37
CA ASP A 100 -16.69 -20.48 -9.99
C ASP A 100 -15.99 -19.23 -10.54
N GLU A 101 -16.59 -18.08 -10.39
CA GLU A 101 -16.07 -16.84 -10.93
C GLU A 101 -16.53 -15.65 -10.09
N PHE A 102 -15.65 -14.66 -9.91
CA PHE A 102 -16.02 -13.36 -9.40
C PHE A 102 -15.48 -12.24 -10.30
N SER A 103 -16.15 -11.08 -10.24
CA SER A 103 -15.69 -9.91 -10.97
C SER A 103 -15.71 -8.64 -10.11
N LEU A 104 -14.73 -7.79 -10.37
CA LEU A 104 -14.59 -6.47 -9.77
C LEU A 104 -14.42 -5.43 -10.88
N SER A 105 -15.13 -4.31 -10.80
CA SER A 105 -14.96 -3.20 -11.74
C SER A 105 -15.01 -1.88 -10.99
N GLY A 106 -13.97 -1.06 -11.15
CA GLY A 106 -13.89 0.29 -10.56
C GLY A 106 -13.79 1.35 -11.63
N THR A 107 -14.57 2.42 -11.49
CA THR A 107 -14.44 3.65 -12.27
C THR A 107 -13.66 4.66 -11.46
N TYR A 108 -12.53 5.10 -12.00
CA TYR A 108 -11.63 6.04 -11.33
C TYR A 108 -11.53 7.33 -12.14
N ARG A 109 -11.68 8.47 -11.47
CA ARG A 109 -11.29 9.76 -12.03
C ARG A 109 -9.78 9.89 -11.94
N MET A 110 -9.12 10.03 -13.10
CA MET A 110 -7.66 10.05 -13.23
C MET A 110 -7.11 11.49 -13.22
N GLU A 111 -5.77 11.62 -13.17
CA GLU A 111 -5.04 12.91 -13.16
C GLU A 111 -5.51 13.94 -14.19
N ASN A 112 -5.90 13.49 -15.36
CA ASN A 112 -6.36 14.35 -16.47
C ASN A 112 -7.85 14.75 -16.35
N GLY A 113 -8.52 14.41 -15.24
CA GLY A 113 -9.94 14.63 -15.01
C GLY A 113 -10.86 13.67 -15.80
N LEU A 114 -10.31 12.76 -16.59
CA LEU A 114 -11.08 11.73 -17.31
C LEU A 114 -11.29 10.52 -16.43
N SER A 115 -12.44 9.87 -16.58
CA SER A 115 -12.71 8.61 -15.90
C SER A 115 -12.12 7.46 -16.70
N SER A 116 -11.44 6.52 -15.99
CA SER A 116 -10.97 5.25 -16.53
C SER A 116 -11.62 4.10 -15.79
N ARG A 117 -12.03 3.07 -16.51
CA ARG A 117 -12.62 1.86 -15.95
C ARG A 117 -11.59 0.75 -15.87
N PHE A 118 -11.38 0.23 -14.67
CA PHE A 118 -10.56 -0.96 -14.43
C PHE A 118 -11.49 -2.13 -14.09
N SER A 119 -11.33 -3.26 -14.75
CA SER A 119 -12.15 -4.43 -14.50
C SER A 119 -11.32 -5.69 -14.42
N MET A 120 -11.70 -6.57 -13.50
CA MET A 120 -11.06 -7.86 -13.27
C MET A 120 -12.12 -8.96 -13.24
N LYS A 121 -11.80 -10.08 -13.87
CA LYS A 121 -12.61 -11.29 -13.86
C LYS A 121 -11.69 -12.47 -13.54
N ILE A 122 -11.99 -13.16 -12.46
CA ILE A 122 -11.18 -14.24 -11.91
C ILE A 122 -12.00 -15.51 -11.87
N SER A 123 -11.45 -16.60 -12.41
CA SER A 123 -12.10 -17.92 -12.39
C SER A 123 -11.44 -18.86 -11.39
N SER A 124 -12.20 -19.85 -10.89
CA SER A 124 -11.71 -20.92 -10.00
C SER A 124 -10.59 -21.76 -10.62
N LYS A 125 -10.47 -21.74 -11.96
CA LYS A 125 -9.39 -22.38 -12.73
C LYS A 125 -8.08 -21.59 -12.70
N GLY A 126 -8.03 -20.42 -12.03
CA GLY A 126 -6.85 -19.60 -11.91
C GLY A 126 -6.64 -18.58 -13.03
N GLU A 127 -7.60 -18.44 -13.94
CA GLU A 127 -7.53 -17.40 -14.97
C GLU A 127 -7.86 -16.03 -14.39
N LYS A 128 -7.01 -15.04 -14.68
CA LYS A 128 -7.22 -13.62 -14.33
C LYS A 128 -7.26 -12.80 -15.61
N LYS A 129 -8.41 -12.19 -15.90
CA LYS A 129 -8.58 -11.26 -17.01
C LYS A 129 -8.70 -9.85 -16.46
N LEU A 130 -7.73 -9.00 -16.80
CA LEU A 130 -7.66 -7.62 -16.34
C LEU A 130 -7.75 -6.68 -17.55
N ARG A 131 -8.56 -5.63 -17.44
CA ARG A 131 -8.75 -4.62 -18.48
C ARG A 131 -8.73 -3.21 -17.91
N ARG A 132 -8.23 -2.29 -18.71
CA ARG A 132 -8.38 -0.85 -18.50
C ARG A 132 -9.04 -0.26 -19.74
N ASP A 133 -10.18 0.42 -19.59
CA ASP A 133 -10.97 1.01 -20.69
C ASP A 133 -11.17 -0.01 -21.83
N ASP A 134 -11.62 -1.23 -21.45
CA ASP A 134 -11.86 -2.39 -22.30
C ASP A 134 -10.62 -2.99 -23.00
N LYS A 135 -9.43 -2.40 -22.84
CA LYS A 135 -8.17 -2.95 -23.34
C LYS A 135 -7.56 -3.91 -22.31
N SER A 136 -7.27 -5.14 -22.74
CA SER A 136 -6.65 -6.14 -21.89
C SER A 136 -5.18 -5.79 -21.59
N TYR A 137 -4.75 -6.03 -20.35
CA TYR A 137 -3.34 -5.99 -20.00
C TYR A 137 -2.61 -7.23 -20.56
N ASN A 138 -1.39 -7.03 -21.03
CA ASN A 138 -0.53 -8.13 -21.47
C ASN A 138 -0.10 -9.01 -20.29
N LYS A 139 0.23 -8.36 -19.17
CA LYS A 139 0.59 -9.03 -17.92
C LYS A 139 -0.17 -8.37 -16.77
N VAL A 140 -0.66 -9.18 -15.83
CA VAL A 140 -1.33 -8.68 -14.63
C VAL A 140 -0.42 -7.75 -13.81
N SER A 141 0.90 -8.02 -13.82
CA SER A 141 1.90 -7.18 -13.16
C SER A 141 1.97 -5.74 -13.70
N ASP A 142 1.58 -5.50 -14.95
CA ASP A 142 1.63 -4.16 -15.55
C ASP A 142 0.62 -3.17 -14.91
N HIS A 143 -0.33 -3.71 -14.18
CA HIS A 143 -1.34 -2.95 -13.45
C HIS A 143 -0.89 -2.48 -12.06
N VAL A 144 -0.03 -3.26 -11.39
CA VAL A 144 0.43 -2.92 -10.03
C VAL A 144 1.12 -1.56 -10.04
N GLY A 145 0.71 -0.68 -9.12
CA GLY A 145 1.17 0.71 -9.06
C GLY A 145 0.37 1.72 -9.91
N ALA A 146 -0.60 1.26 -10.74
CA ALA A 146 -1.48 2.18 -11.47
C ALA A 146 -2.52 2.87 -10.55
N LEU A 147 -2.91 2.19 -9.47
CA LEU A 147 -3.87 2.66 -8.46
C LEU A 147 -3.23 2.51 -7.07
N PRO A 148 -2.34 3.43 -6.64
CA PRO A 148 -1.63 3.29 -5.38
C PRO A 148 -2.59 3.23 -4.19
N ILE A 149 -2.36 2.26 -3.30
CA ILE A 149 -3.26 2.00 -2.18
C ILE A 149 -2.48 1.59 -0.94
N VAL A 150 -2.95 2.03 0.23
CA VAL A 150 -2.45 1.61 1.53
C VAL A 150 -3.62 1.08 2.35
N MET A 151 -3.45 -0.07 2.97
CA MET A 151 -4.43 -0.68 3.85
C MET A 151 -3.87 -0.83 5.26
N VAL A 152 -4.65 -0.42 6.24
CA VAL A 152 -4.39 -0.62 7.67
C VAL A 152 -5.50 -1.50 8.22
N SER A 153 -5.15 -2.63 8.81
CA SER A 153 -6.13 -3.60 9.33
C SER A 153 -5.66 -4.26 10.61
N PRO A 154 -6.55 -4.88 11.40
CA PRO A 154 -6.17 -5.66 12.57
C PRO A 154 -5.21 -6.83 12.25
N ALA A 155 -5.26 -7.37 11.02
CA ALA A 155 -4.37 -8.44 10.58
C ALA A 155 -2.89 -8.01 10.49
N ASP A 156 -2.62 -6.71 10.36
CA ASP A 156 -1.26 -6.18 10.28
C ASP A 156 -0.43 -6.44 11.57
N ILE A 157 -1.06 -6.86 12.67
CA ILE A 157 -0.34 -7.26 13.89
C ILE A 157 0.66 -8.39 13.61
N SER A 158 0.43 -9.21 12.59
CA SER A 158 1.35 -10.25 12.12
C SER A 158 2.73 -9.71 11.75
N LEU A 159 2.83 -8.46 11.28
CA LEU A 159 4.11 -7.80 10.97
C LEU A 159 5.02 -7.71 12.19
N VAL A 160 4.45 -7.52 13.38
CA VAL A 160 5.19 -7.46 14.64
C VAL A 160 5.29 -8.83 15.30
N SER A 161 4.20 -9.61 15.33
CA SER A 161 4.11 -10.85 16.10
C SER A 161 4.73 -12.06 15.39
N GLU A 162 4.73 -12.09 14.06
CA GLU A 162 5.15 -13.25 13.28
C GLU A 162 6.61 -13.17 12.76
N SER A 163 6.94 -14.08 11.86
CA SER A 163 8.29 -14.22 11.30
C SER A 163 8.65 -13.11 10.33
N GLY A 164 9.94 -13.04 9.92
CA GLY A 164 10.43 -12.11 8.90
C GLY A 164 9.73 -12.25 7.53
N GLU A 165 9.03 -13.36 7.27
CA GLU A 165 8.28 -13.53 6.02
C GLU A 165 7.19 -12.49 5.84
N GLU A 166 6.40 -12.18 6.89
CA GLU A 166 5.37 -11.15 6.82
C GLU A 166 5.97 -9.76 6.58
N ARG A 167 7.08 -9.45 7.24
CA ARG A 167 7.79 -8.17 7.04
C ARG A 167 8.38 -8.05 5.63
N ARG A 168 8.97 -9.13 5.09
CA ARG A 168 9.41 -9.15 3.68
C ARG A 168 8.24 -9.00 2.72
N ARG A 169 7.12 -9.66 2.98
CA ARG A 169 5.90 -9.55 2.17
C ARG A 169 5.38 -8.12 2.14
N PHE A 170 5.37 -7.45 3.29
CA PHE A 170 5.01 -6.04 3.42
C PHE A 170 5.93 -5.14 2.59
N VAL A 171 7.25 -5.22 2.80
CA VAL A 171 8.22 -4.37 2.06
C VAL A 171 8.16 -4.63 0.56
N ASN A 172 8.07 -5.90 0.15
CA ASN A 172 7.92 -6.25 -1.26
C ASN A 172 6.64 -5.70 -1.89
N ALA A 173 5.52 -5.68 -1.14
CA ALA A 173 4.26 -5.13 -1.63
C ALA A 173 4.35 -3.61 -1.83
N VAL A 174 5.01 -2.91 -0.91
CA VAL A 174 5.23 -1.46 -1.02
C VAL A 174 6.14 -1.12 -2.19
N LEU A 175 7.33 -1.73 -2.24
CA LEU A 175 8.32 -1.47 -3.30
C LEU A 175 7.78 -1.87 -4.68
N SER A 176 7.05 -2.98 -4.79
CA SER A 176 6.46 -3.40 -6.07
C SER A 176 5.40 -2.44 -6.61
N GLN A 177 4.72 -1.69 -5.75
CA GLN A 177 3.83 -0.63 -6.21
C GLN A 177 4.62 0.56 -6.77
N MET A 178 5.71 0.94 -6.11
CA MET A 178 6.49 2.15 -6.44
C MET A 178 7.50 1.95 -7.57
N ASP A 179 7.98 0.71 -7.77
CA ASP A 179 9.08 0.40 -8.68
C ASP A 179 8.79 -0.89 -9.47
N ARG A 180 8.60 -0.73 -10.79
CA ARG A 180 8.36 -1.85 -11.71
C ARG A 180 9.61 -2.71 -11.92
N GLU A 181 10.81 -2.13 -11.86
CA GLU A 181 12.06 -2.86 -12.02
C GLU A 181 12.29 -3.75 -10.82
N TYR A 182 12.06 -3.22 -9.60
CA TYR A 182 12.07 -4.01 -8.38
C TYR A 182 11.10 -5.21 -8.46
N MET A 183 9.85 -4.95 -8.87
CA MET A 183 8.85 -6.02 -9.00
C MET A 183 9.28 -7.09 -10.01
N SER A 184 9.83 -6.67 -11.15
CA SER A 184 10.33 -7.59 -12.18
C SER A 184 11.50 -8.41 -11.67
N ALA A 185 12.47 -7.77 -11.00
CA ALA A 185 13.62 -8.43 -10.39
C ALA A 185 13.20 -9.47 -9.34
N MET A 186 12.26 -9.10 -8.44
CA MET A 186 11.71 -10.02 -7.44
C MET A 186 11.01 -11.24 -8.06
N GLN A 187 10.22 -11.04 -9.13
CA GLN A 187 9.55 -12.14 -9.84
C GLN A 187 10.54 -13.08 -10.50
N GLN A 188 11.61 -12.54 -11.09
CA GLN A 188 12.66 -13.33 -11.72
C GLN A 188 13.48 -14.09 -10.67
N TYR A 189 13.90 -13.40 -9.61
CA TYR A 189 14.61 -14.01 -8.49
C TYR A 189 13.85 -15.18 -7.88
N ASN A 190 12.58 -15.00 -7.59
CA ASN A 190 11.72 -16.05 -7.01
C ASN A 190 11.59 -17.27 -7.97
N ARG A 191 11.53 -17.06 -9.28
CA ARG A 191 11.53 -18.17 -10.27
C ARG A 191 12.84 -18.96 -10.24
N LEU A 192 13.96 -18.25 -10.21
CA LEU A 192 15.29 -18.89 -10.14
C LEU A 192 15.47 -19.62 -8.81
N LEU A 193 15.05 -19.03 -7.70
CA LEU A 193 15.07 -19.66 -6.38
C LEU A 193 14.27 -20.97 -6.34
N LEU A 194 13.08 -20.97 -6.94
CA LEU A 194 12.28 -22.20 -7.07
C LEU A 194 12.97 -23.26 -7.94
N GLN A 195 13.62 -22.84 -9.03
CA GLN A 195 14.39 -23.71 -9.91
C GLN A 195 15.59 -24.31 -9.17
N ARG A 196 16.39 -23.45 -8.49
CA ARG A 196 17.53 -23.88 -7.66
C ARG A 196 17.08 -24.88 -6.59
N ASN A 197 16.02 -24.57 -5.85
CA ASN A 197 15.49 -25.45 -4.82
C ASN A 197 14.95 -26.80 -5.36
N ARG A 198 14.51 -26.83 -6.62
CA ARG A 198 14.13 -28.09 -7.30
C ARG A 198 15.36 -28.94 -7.56
N MET A 199 16.41 -28.37 -8.12
CA MET A 199 17.67 -29.06 -8.38
C MET A 199 18.32 -29.61 -7.11
N LEU A 200 18.34 -28.82 -6.03
CA LEU A 200 18.89 -29.25 -4.73
C LEU A 200 18.16 -30.47 -4.12
N LYS A 201 16.99 -30.85 -4.63
CA LYS A 201 16.26 -32.06 -4.22
C LYS A 201 16.68 -33.32 -4.99
N GLU A 202 17.39 -33.15 -6.07
CA GLU A 202 17.95 -34.27 -6.84
C GLU A 202 19.06 -34.97 -6.06
N MET A 203 19.32 -36.25 -6.35
CA MET A 203 20.37 -36.99 -5.66
C MET A 203 21.77 -36.50 -5.99
N ASP A 204 21.97 -36.11 -7.23
CA ASP A 204 23.22 -35.55 -7.78
C ASP A 204 22.91 -34.31 -8.62
N PRO A 205 22.83 -33.13 -8.00
CA PRO A 205 22.51 -31.88 -8.70
C PRO A 205 23.62 -31.51 -9.67
N ASP A 206 23.26 -31.13 -10.91
CA ASP A 206 24.21 -30.60 -11.88
C ASP A 206 24.81 -29.30 -11.37
N ARG A 207 26.09 -29.37 -10.97
CA ARG A 207 26.83 -28.24 -10.38
C ARG A 207 26.99 -27.08 -11.36
N SER A 208 27.25 -27.36 -12.64
CA SER A 208 27.44 -26.32 -13.66
C SER A 208 26.14 -25.54 -13.91
N LEU A 209 25.02 -26.23 -13.90
CA LEU A 209 23.71 -25.59 -14.06
C LEU A 209 23.33 -24.78 -12.81
N LEU A 210 23.66 -25.24 -11.60
CA LEU A 210 23.47 -24.48 -10.36
C LEU A 210 24.28 -23.19 -10.39
N GLU A 211 25.55 -23.23 -10.81
CA GLU A 211 26.41 -22.04 -10.93
C GLU A 211 25.82 -20.98 -11.87
N VAL A 212 25.24 -21.39 -13.00
CA VAL A 212 24.54 -20.47 -13.92
C VAL A 212 23.31 -19.84 -13.26
N ILE A 213 22.56 -20.62 -12.49
CA ILE A 213 21.40 -20.09 -11.75
C ILE A 213 21.86 -19.11 -10.66
N ASP A 214 22.91 -19.46 -9.91
CA ASP A 214 23.47 -18.67 -8.81
C ASP A 214 24.00 -17.32 -9.32
N MET A 215 24.72 -17.30 -10.44
CA MET A 215 25.18 -16.07 -11.11
C MET A 215 23.98 -15.17 -11.50
N ARG A 216 22.91 -15.74 -12.07
CA ARG A 216 21.70 -14.98 -12.43
C ARG A 216 20.94 -14.48 -11.22
N MET A 217 20.88 -15.27 -10.13
CA MET A 217 20.27 -14.85 -8.87
C MET A 217 21.07 -13.71 -8.25
N SER A 218 22.41 -13.77 -8.26
CA SER A 218 23.28 -12.71 -7.74
C SER A 218 23.06 -11.38 -8.45
N ALA A 219 23.02 -11.38 -9.78
CA ALA A 219 22.75 -10.17 -10.56
C ALA A 219 21.39 -9.50 -10.26
N LEU A 220 20.40 -10.28 -9.78
CA LEU A 220 19.08 -9.77 -9.38
C LEU A 220 19.04 -9.37 -7.89
N ALA A 221 19.86 -9.99 -7.06
CA ALA A 221 19.86 -9.76 -5.62
C ALA A 221 20.37 -8.38 -5.23
N ASP A 222 21.42 -7.90 -5.90
CA ASP A 222 22.04 -6.60 -5.61
C ASP A 222 21.04 -5.42 -5.74
N PRO A 223 20.34 -5.22 -6.86
CA PRO A 223 19.35 -4.14 -6.98
C PRO A 223 18.18 -4.29 -6.00
N ILE A 224 17.78 -5.53 -5.65
CA ILE A 224 16.74 -5.77 -4.65
C ILE A 224 17.24 -5.38 -3.25
N TYR A 225 18.46 -5.76 -2.89
CA TYR A 225 19.09 -5.39 -1.62
C TYR A 225 19.18 -3.87 -1.47
N GLU A 226 19.71 -3.17 -2.49
CA GLU A 226 19.85 -1.72 -2.46
C GLU A 226 18.49 -0.99 -2.36
N ALA A 227 17.46 -1.46 -3.07
CA ALA A 227 16.12 -0.89 -2.98
C ALA A 227 15.52 -1.04 -1.57
N ARG A 228 15.70 -2.21 -0.93
CA ARG A 228 15.27 -2.46 0.45
C ARG A 228 16.02 -1.62 1.47
N ARG A 229 17.34 -1.51 1.32
CA ARG A 229 18.22 -0.70 2.17
C ARG A 229 17.76 0.75 2.14
N LYS A 230 17.64 1.31 0.92
CA LYS A 230 17.16 2.68 0.71
C LYS A 230 15.76 2.90 1.29
N PHE A 231 14.84 1.98 1.07
CA PHE A 231 13.48 2.07 1.63
C PHE A 231 13.51 2.16 3.16
N VAL A 232 14.33 1.36 3.83
CA VAL A 232 14.45 1.40 5.30
C VAL A 232 15.07 2.72 5.78
N GLU A 233 16.07 3.24 5.06
CA GLU A 233 16.65 4.56 5.35
C GLU A 233 15.61 5.69 5.23
N ASP A 234 14.80 5.66 4.18
CA ASP A 234 13.79 6.67 3.89
C ASP A 234 12.59 6.60 4.86
N ILE A 235 12.13 5.40 5.23
CA ILE A 235 10.94 5.22 6.05
C ILE A 235 11.21 5.39 7.55
N ARG A 236 12.41 5.08 8.03
CA ARG A 236 12.78 5.13 9.46
C ARG A 236 12.46 6.46 10.14
N PRO A 237 12.89 7.63 9.64
CA PRO A 237 12.57 8.91 10.27
C PRO A 237 11.07 9.21 10.24
N VAL A 238 10.36 8.78 9.19
CA VAL A 238 8.93 9.01 9.03
C VAL A 238 8.13 8.19 10.03
N VAL A 239 8.49 6.91 10.24
CA VAL A 239 7.86 6.06 11.27
C VAL A 239 8.07 6.65 12.66
N SER A 240 9.28 7.12 12.98
CA SER A 240 9.58 7.73 14.28
C SER A 240 8.72 8.97 14.53
N GLN A 241 8.52 9.81 13.52
CA GLN A 241 7.67 10.99 13.64
C GLN A 241 6.20 10.60 13.86
N TYR A 242 5.65 9.72 13.01
CA TYR A 242 4.27 9.27 13.17
C TYR A 242 4.03 8.53 14.49
N TYR A 243 5.01 7.76 14.97
CA TYR A 243 4.89 7.12 16.28
C TYR A 243 4.77 8.13 17.42
N LYS A 244 5.59 9.18 17.39
CA LYS A 244 5.52 10.29 18.37
C LYS A 244 4.15 10.96 18.32
N ASP A 245 3.64 11.23 17.12
CA ASP A 245 2.36 11.92 16.93
C ASP A 245 1.17 11.06 17.39
N VAL A 246 1.20 9.74 17.11
CA VAL A 246 0.13 8.80 17.50
C VAL A 246 0.17 8.48 18.99
N SER A 247 1.35 8.19 19.54
CA SER A 247 1.48 7.71 20.92
C SER A 247 1.52 8.83 21.94
N GLY A 248 1.89 10.05 21.54
CA GLY A 248 2.27 11.15 22.44
C GLY A 248 3.47 10.78 23.33
N GLY A 249 4.15 9.65 23.00
CA GLY A 249 5.17 9.04 23.83
C GLY A 249 6.58 9.53 23.58
N SER A 250 7.47 9.15 24.48
CA SER A 250 8.90 9.47 24.43
C SER A 250 9.74 8.30 23.94
N GLU A 251 9.11 7.15 23.63
CA GLU A 251 9.84 5.97 23.19
C GLU A 251 10.41 6.17 21.78
N LEU A 252 11.66 5.78 21.62
CA LEU A 252 12.33 5.81 20.33
C LEU A 252 12.02 4.51 19.57
N VAL A 253 11.41 4.63 18.40
CA VAL A 253 11.15 3.48 17.53
C VAL A 253 12.06 3.49 16.31
N GLY A 254 12.37 2.30 15.79
CA GLY A 254 13.25 2.14 14.64
C GLY A 254 12.90 0.94 13.80
N ILE A 255 13.48 0.95 12.58
CA ILE A 255 13.47 -0.17 11.65
C ILE A 255 14.91 -0.42 11.23
N GLU A 256 15.37 -1.67 11.35
CA GLU A 256 16.68 -2.11 10.92
C GLU A 256 16.53 -3.14 9.80
N TYR A 257 17.39 -3.08 8.81
CA TYR A 257 17.42 -4.07 7.73
C TYR A 257 18.58 -5.04 7.98
N ASP A 258 18.22 -6.29 8.24
CA ASP A 258 19.18 -7.39 8.43
C ASP A 258 19.23 -8.23 7.16
N SER A 259 20.41 -8.26 6.53
CA SER A 259 20.68 -9.02 5.31
C SER A 259 22.12 -9.50 5.29
N GLU A 260 22.32 -10.76 4.86
CA GLU A 260 23.65 -11.32 4.65
C GLU A 260 24.41 -10.58 3.53
N LEU A 261 23.67 -9.93 2.59
CA LEU A 261 24.27 -9.17 1.48
C LEU A 261 25.00 -7.91 1.94
N SER A 262 24.81 -7.48 3.19
CA SER A 262 25.63 -6.44 3.81
C SER A 262 27.09 -6.85 4.04
N LYS A 263 27.39 -8.16 4.01
CA LYS A 263 28.70 -8.74 4.35
C LYS A 263 29.43 -9.33 3.15
N ALA A 264 28.68 -9.89 2.18
CA ALA A 264 29.23 -10.53 0.99
C ALA A 264 28.20 -10.54 -0.14
N SER A 265 28.65 -10.66 -1.38
CA SER A 265 27.77 -10.83 -2.55
C SER A 265 27.04 -12.18 -2.52
N LEU A 266 25.90 -12.26 -3.21
CA LEU A 266 25.07 -13.48 -3.16
C LEU A 266 25.79 -14.71 -3.71
N ASP A 267 26.60 -14.58 -4.78
CA ASP A 267 27.38 -15.67 -5.34
C ASP A 267 28.33 -16.27 -4.30
N MET A 268 29.07 -15.43 -3.54
CA MET A 268 29.95 -15.88 -2.45
C MET A 268 29.15 -16.59 -1.34
N LEU A 269 27.96 -16.07 -0.98
CA LEU A 269 27.11 -16.66 0.03
C LEU A 269 26.56 -18.02 -0.42
N LEU A 270 26.13 -18.16 -1.68
CA LEU A 270 25.61 -19.40 -2.23
C LEU A 270 26.71 -20.47 -2.36
N GLU A 271 27.93 -20.08 -2.77
CA GLU A 271 29.07 -20.99 -2.79
C GLU A 271 29.42 -21.49 -1.37
N ALA A 272 29.50 -20.58 -0.40
CA ALA A 272 29.81 -20.94 0.99
C ALA A 272 28.71 -21.81 1.64
N SER A 273 27.46 -21.65 1.22
CA SER A 273 26.33 -22.41 1.77
C SER A 273 25.99 -23.68 1.00
N TYR A 274 26.70 -24.01 -0.09
CA TYR A 274 26.32 -25.07 -1.02
C TYR A 274 26.11 -26.45 -0.33
N GLU A 275 27.07 -26.90 0.48
CA GLU A 275 26.96 -28.19 1.17
C GLU A 275 25.77 -28.22 2.15
N LYS A 276 25.53 -27.10 2.84
CA LYS A 276 24.35 -26.95 3.71
C LYS A 276 23.07 -27.00 2.90
N ASP A 277 22.99 -26.28 1.79
CA ASP A 277 21.84 -26.21 0.90
C ASP A 277 21.49 -27.60 0.34
N ARG A 278 22.51 -28.39 -0.04
CA ARG A 278 22.39 -29.75 -0.53
C ARG A 278 21.80 -30.69 0.52
N ILE A 279 22.26 -30.59 1.77
CA ILE A 279 21.75 -31.37 2.90
C ILE A 279 20.31 -30.97 3.23
N MET A 280 20.03 -29.65 3.27
CA MET A 280 18.72 -29.11 3.61
C MET A 280 17.71 -29.19 2.49
N LYS A 281 18.16 -29.41 1.21
CA LYS A 281 17.36 -29.46 -0.02
C LYS A 281 16.62 -28.14 -0.33
N TYR A 282 17.17 -27.03 0.13
CA TYR A 282 16.72 -25.69 -0.19
C TYR A 282 17.83 -24.65 0.05
N THR A 283 17.69 -23.49 -0.58
CA THR A 283 18.62 -22.36 -0.47
C THR A 283 18.53 -21.70 0.91
N THR A 284 19.64 -21.69 1.66
CA THR A 284 19.69 -21.21 3.05
C THR A 284 20.19 -19.78 3.18
N SER A 285 20.80 -19.19 2.14
CA SER A 285 21.32 -17.81 2.11
C SER A 285 20.67 -16.98 1.01
N GLY A 286 20.65 -15.64 1.17
CA GLY A 286 20.16 -14.68 0.18
C GLY A 286 18.94 -13.88 0.61
N ILE A 287 18.43 -13.01 -0.28
CA ILE A 287 17.40 -12.00 0.00
C ILE A 287 16.05 -12.57 0.51
N GLN A 288 15.76 -13.84 0.31
CA GLN A 288 14.60 -14.52 0.88
C GLN A 288 14.76 -14.80 2.37
N ARG A 289 15.94 -14.56 2.94
CA ARG A 289 16.27 -14.71 4.37
C ARG A 289 16.37 -13.39 5.11
N ASP A 290 16.39 -12.28 4.38
CA ASP A 290 16.43 -10.95 4.98
C ASP A 290 15.34 -10.75 6.04
N ASP A 291 15.58 -9.85 6.99
CA ASP A 291 14.55 -9.40 7.93
C ASP A 291 14.54 -7.88 8.10
N PHE A 292 13.39 -7.37 8.53
CA PHE A 292 13.17 -5.96 8.89
C PHE A 292 12.83 -5.91 10.38
N ILE A 293 13.82 -5.63 11.21
CA ILE A 293 13.69 -5.69 12.66
C ILE A 293 13.07 -4.40 13.15
N PHE A 294 11.91 -4.48 13.78
CA PHE A 294 11.25 -3.35 14.40
C PHE A 294 11.71 -3.23 15.86
N THR A 295 12.20 -2.04 16.22
CA THR A 295 12.78 -1.78 17.53
C THR A 295 12.04 -0.68 18.29
N MET A 296 12.11 -0.75 19.61
CA MET A 296 11.67 0.28 20.54
C MET A 296 12.73 0.42 21.63
N ASN A 297 13.28 1.63 21.81
CA ASN A 297 14.39 1.91 22.70
C ASN A 297 15.58 0.93 22.51
N GLY A 298 15.88 0.58 21.27
CA GLY A 298 16.95 -0.36 20.90
C GLY A 298 16.63 -1.86 21.11
N HIS A 299 15.41 -2.21 21.53
CA HIS A 299 15.00 -3.58 21.74
C HIS A 299 13.90 -4.01 20.76
N PRO A 300 13.83 -5.31 20.33
CA PRO A 300 12.78 -5.78 19.44
C PRO A 300 11.38 -5.56 20.04
N ILE A 301 10.55 -4.79 19.34
CA ILE A 301 9.21 -4.40 19.80
C ILE A 301 8.30 -5.60 20.05
N ARG A 302 8.50 -6.71 19.35
CA ARG A 302 7.79 -7.97 19.53
C ARG A 302 7.88 -8.51 20.98
N ARG A 303 9.03 -8.33 21.61
CA ARG A 303 9.31 -8.88 22.96
C ARG A 303 9.07 -7.88 24.08
N TYR A 304 9.33 -6.61 23.83
CA TYR A 304 9.39 -5.57 24.85
C TYR A 304 8.24 -4.57 24.77
N GLY A 305 7.56 -4.45 23.62
CA GLY A 305 6.44 -3.55 23.46
C GLY A 305 5.13 -4.11 24.02
N SER A 306 4.38 -3.31 24.78
CA SER A 306 3.00 -3.63 25.15
C SER A 306 2.11 -3.74 23.88
N GLN A 307 0.94 -4.38 23.99
CA GLN A 307 0.00 -4.50 22.87
C GLN A 307 -0.39 -3.14 22.28
N GLY A 308 -0.60 -2.13 23.14
CA GLY A 308 -0.90 -0.76 22.72
C GLY A 308 0.25 -0.10 21.96
N GLN A 309 1.50 -0.28 22.44
CA GLN A 309 2.71 0.19 21.78
C GLN A 309 2.92 -0.48 20.41
N GLN A 310 2.74 -1.80 20.32
CA GLN A 310 2.83 -2.55 19.06
C GLN A 310 1.81 -2.04 18.04
N LYS A 311 0.56 -1.76 18.46
CA LYS A 311 -0.47 -1.20 17.58
C LYS A 311 -0.16 0.21 17.13
N SER A 312 0.29 1.09 18.06
CA SER A 312 0.71 2.44 17.69
C SER A 312 1.85 2.41 16.67
N PHE A 313 2.82 1.49 16.85
CA PHE A 313 3.89 1.30 15.90
C PHE A 313 3.38 0.86 14.52
N LEU A 314 2.44 -0.09 14.47
CA LEU A 314 1.85 -0.56 13.21
C LEU A 314 1.11 0.52 12.46
N VAL A 315 0.29 1.29 13.16
CA VAL A 315 -0.40 2.45 12.56
C VAL A 315 0.63 3.45 12.03
N SER A 316 1.66 3.77 12.81
CA SER A 316 2.73 4.67 12.41
C SER A 316 3.52 4.16 11.20
N LEU A 317 3.80 2.85 11.15
CA LEU A 317 4.45 2.20 10.01
C LEU A 317 3.62 2.33 8.73
N LYS A 318 2.30 2.14 8.83
CA LYS A 318 1.38 2.23 7.69
C LYS A 318 1.20 3.67 7.20
N PHE A 319 1.16 4.65 8.11
CA PHE A 319 1.14 6.06 7.71
C PHE A 319 2.48 6.51 7.13
N ALA A 320 3.59 5.98 7.64
CA ALA A 320 4.89 6.21 7.02
C ALA A 320 4.97 5.59 5.61
N GLN A 321 4.44 4.36 5.41
CA GLN A 321 4.26 3.78 4.10
C GLN A 321 3.48 4.72 3.17
N TYR A 322 2.33 5.23 3.66
CA TYR A 322 1.49 6.17 2.91
C TYR A 322 2.27 7.41 2.47
N GLU A 323 2.99 8.03 3.39
CA GLU A 323 3.79 9.23 3.13
C GLU A 323 4.92 8.98 2.13
N ILE A 324 5.65 7.86 2.25
CA ILE A 324 6.69 7.48 1.29
C ILE A 324 6.08 7.25 -0.11
N MET A 325 4.94 6.57 -0.19
CA MET A 325 4.25 6.37 -1.46
C MET A 325 3.75 7.70 -2.04
N LYS A 326 3.17 8.58 -1.22
CA LYS A 326 2.73 9.93 -1.64
C LYS A 326 3.88 10.74 -2.24
N ARG A 327 5.06 10.72 -1.61
CA ARG A 327 6.27 11.37 -2.13
C ARG A 327 6.73 10.76 -3.45
N ASN A 328 6.70 9.45 -3.58
CA ASN A 328 7.13 8.74 -4.78
C ASN A 328 6.22 9.02 -5.98
N TYR A 329 4.90 8.96 -5.77
CA TYR A 329 3.91 9.20 -6.83
C TYR A 329 3.69 10.68 -7.14
N GLY A 330 3.94 11.57 -6.18
CA GLY A 330 3.61 13.00 -6.27
C GLY A 330 2.11 13.30 -6.05
N PHE A 331 1.34 12.29 -5.64
CA PHE A 331 -0.06 12.39 -5.22
C PHE A 331 -0.38 11.36 -4.13
N ALA A 332 -1.49 11.56 -3.42
CA ALA A 332 -1.91 10.73 -2.31
C ALA A 332 -2.46 9.36 -2.78
N PRO A 333 -2.01 8.21 -2.23
CA PRO A 333 -2.65 6.91 -2.43
C PRO A 333 -4.07 6.87 -1.86
N ILE A 334 -4.89 5.89 -2.26
CA ILE A 334 -6.14 5.57 -1.56
C ILE A 334 -5.79 4.96 -0.20
N LEU A 335 -6.47 5.41 0.86
CA LEU A 335 -6.26 4.89 2.22
C LEU A 335 -7.46 4.07 2.69
N LEU A 336 -7.21 2.83 3.05
CA LEU A 336 -8.20 1.90 3.62
C LEU A 336 -7.89 1.69 5.10
N LEU A 337 -8.87 2.00 5.98
CA LEU A 337 -8.76 1.87 7.44
C LEU A 337 -9.82 0.86 7.92
N ASP A 338 -9.41 -0.40 8.15
CA ASP A 338 -10.31 -1.46 8.57
C ASP A 338 -10.26 -1.63 10.09
N ASP A 339 -11.38 -1.32 10.78
CA ASP A 339 -11.55 -1.44 12.23
C ASP A 339 -10.34 -0.93 13.07
N VAL A 340 -9.69 0.16 12.60
CA VAL A 340 -8.42 0.68 13.17
C VAL A 340 -8.60 1.21 14.59
N PHE A 341 -9.78 1.72 14.89
CA PHE A 341 -10.11 2.31 16.20
C PHE A 341 -10.34 1.26 17.30
N ASP A 342 -10.50 -0.02 16.92
CA ASP A 342 -10.68 -1.08 17.91
C ASP A 342 -9.41 -1.26 18.76
N LYS A 343 -9.61 -1.28 20.09
CA LYS A 343 -8.53 -1.47 21.10
C LYS A 343 -7.46 -0.36 21.16
N LEU A 344 -7.71 0.83 20.61
CA LEU A 344 -6.94 2.04 20.89
C LEU A 344 -7.64 2.82 22.01
N ASP A 345 -6.87 3.50 22.86
CA ASP A 345 -7.41 4.45 23.83
C ASP A 345 -7.88 5.74 23.15
N MET A 346 -8.72 6.50 23.83
CA MET A 346 -9.34 7.72 23.28
C MET A 346 -8.33 8.78 22.87
N GLY A 347 -7.19 8.88 23.56
CA GLY A 347 -6.11 9.82 23.22
C GLY A 347 -5.49 9.48 21.87
N ARG A 348 -5.14 8.22 21.65
CA ARG A 348 -4.59 7.74 20.38
C ARG A 348 -5.58 7.83 19.22
N ILE A 349 -6.85 7.54 19.50
CA ILE A 349 -7.94 7.74 18.51
C ILE A 349 -8.00 9.20 18.11
N SER A 350 -7.99 10.12 19.07
CA SER A 350 -8.04 11.57 18.80
C SER A 350 -6.85 12.05 17.97
N ASN A 351 -5.63 11.60 18.32
CA ASN A 351 -4.41 11.96 17.58
C ASN A 351 -4.47 11.43 16.13
N LEU A 352 -4.88 10.18 15.97
CA LEU A 352 -5.02 9.55 14.65
C LEU A 352 -6.04 10.28 13.77
N LEU A 353 -7.13 10.73 14.37
CA LEU A 353 -8.17 11.49 13.68
C LEU A 353 -7.71 12.88 13.28
N GLN A 354 -6.97 13.58 14.15
CA GLN A 354 -6.37 14.87 13.80
C GLN A 354 -5.40 14.73 12.62
N MET A 355 -4.64 13.62 12.57
CA MET A 355 -3.74 13.35 11.45
C MET A 355 -4.52 13.09 10.15
N VAL A 356 -5.57 12.28 10.21
CA VAL A 356 -6.42 11.98 9.04
C VAL A 356 -7.23 13.20 8.60
N ALA A 357 -7.57 14.11 9.54
CA ALA A 357 -8.27 15.36 9.29
C ALA A 357 -7.42 16.43 8.60
N SER A 358 -6.09 16.35 8.73
CA SER A 358 -5.23 17.24 7.96
C SER A 358 -5.45 16.90 6.48
N ASN A 359 -5.72 17.91 5.63
CA ASN A 359 -6.03 17.78 4.21
C ASN A 359 -4.94 17.08 3.34
N ASP A 360 -4.04 16.35 3.99
CA ASP A 360 -2.91 15.67 3.38
C ASP A 360 -3.23 14.26 2.88
N PHE A 361 -4.36 13.70 3.33
CA PHE A 361 -4.82 12.38 2.89
C PHE A 361 -5.76 12.54 1.69
N GLY A 362 -5.62 11.64 0.73
CA GLY A 362 -6.51 11.56 -0.42
C GLY A 362 -7.87 10.93 -0.09
N GLN A 363 -8.37 10.07 -0.98
CA GLN A 363 -9.60 9.35 -0.71
C GLN A 363 -9.41 8.29 0.38
N ILE A 364 -10.31 8.30 1.36
CA ILE A 364 -10.25 7.43 2.54
C ILE A 364 -11.51 6.57 2.63
N PHE A 365 -11.32 5.31 2.95
CA PHE A 365 -12.39 4.38 3.31
C PHE A 365 -12.16 3.90 4.73
N ILE A 366 -13.16 4.05 5.59
CA ILE A 366 -13.08 3.71 7.02
C ILE A 366 -14.19 2.74 7.36
N THR A 367 -13.85 1.63 8.01
CA THR A 367 -14.84 0.71 8.59
C THR A 367 -14.83 0.79 10.11
N ASP A 368 -16.00 0.66 10.71
CA ASP A 368 -16.18 0.55 12.17
C ASP A 368 -17.50 -0.17 12.48
N SER A 369 -17.51 -0.95 13.54
CA SER A 369 -18.73 -1.55 14.08
C SER A 369 -19.59 -0.54 14.88
N ASN A 370 -18.99 0.56 15.35
CA ASN A 370 -19.68 1.60 16.14
C ASN A 370 -20.03 2.83 15.27
N LYS A 371 -21.29 2.87 14.79
CA LYS A 371 -21.82 3.94 13.94
C LYS A 371 -21.74 5.32 14.60
N VAL A 372 -22.04 5.41 15.91
CA VAL A 372 -22.03 6.68 16.66
C VAL A 372 -20.61 7.23 16.81
N ARG A 373 -19.65 6.35 17.09
CA ARG A 373 -18.23 6.72 17.15
C ARG A 373 -17.79 7.27 15.81
N MET A 374 -18.10 6.58 14.71
CA MET A 374 -17.69 6.96 13.37
C MET A 374 -18.27 8.32 12.94
N SER A 375 -19.57 8.55 13.10
CA SER A 375 -20.19 9.82 12.73
C SER A 375 -19.62 11.00 13.53
N GLY A 376 -19.48 10.84 14.86
CA GLY A 376 -18.89 11.87 15.72
C GLY A 376 -17.45 12.25 15.39
N ILE A 377 -16.74 11.36 14.70
CA ILE A 377 -15.39 11.54 14.22
C ILE A 377 -15.38 12.27 12.87
N VAL A 378 -16.06 11.69 11.88
CA VAL A 378 -15.98 12.09 10.48
C VAL A 378 -16.71 13.40 10.22
N ASP A 379 -17.78 13.71 10.96
CA ASP A 379 -18.48 14.98 10.88
C ASP A 379 -17.61 16.20 11.19
N ARG A 380 -16.51 15.98 11.94
CA ARG A 380 -15.51 17.02 12.24
C ARG A 380 -14.43 17.13 11.18
N LEU A 381 -14.27 16.13 10.31
CA LEU A 381 -13.15 16.05 9.35
C LEU A 381 -13.47 16.76 8.03
N THR A 382 -14.62 16.49 7.45
CA THR A 382 -15.00 17.01 6.14
C THR A 382 -16.51 17.03 5.94
N GLN A 383 -16.96 17.95 5.09
CA GLN A 383 -18.37 17.99 4.61
C GLN A 383 -18.57 17.03 3.42
N ASP A 384 -17.50 16.71 2.67
CA ASP A 384 -17.55 15.80 1.53
C ASP A 384 -17.30 14.36 2.01
N ARG A 385 -18.38 13.71 2.40
CA ARG A 385 -18.38 12.35 2.96
C ARG A 385 -19.57 11.54 2.50
N ALA A 386 -19.44 10.23 2.53
CA ALA A 386 -20.54 9.29 2.31
C ALA A 386 -20.58 8.25 3.43
N TYR A 387 -21.79 7.90 3.85
CA TYR A 387 -22.02 6.86 4.85
C TYR A 387 -22.72 5.67 4.21
N TYR A 388 -22.27 4.48 4.60
CA TYR A 388 -22.85 3.21 4.18
C TYR A 388 -23.12 2.35 5.40
N GLU A 389 -24.21 1.61 5.34
CA GLU A 389 -24.51 0.55 6.28
C GLU A 389 -24.48 -0.79 5.56
N THR A 390 -23.84 -1.79 6.18
CA THR A 390 -23.78 -3.13 5.59
C THR A 390 -24.52 -4.14 6.44
N VAL A 391 -25.29 -4.99 5.77
CA VAL A 391 -26.00 -6.13 6.36
C VAL A 391 -25.84 -7.30 5.40
N SER A 392 -25.23 -8.39 5.87
CA SER A 392 -25.04 -9.65 5.12
C SER A 392 -24.45 -9.46 3.70
N GLY A 393 -23.46 -8.59 3.56
CA GLY A 393 -22.80 -8.31 2.28
C GLY A 393 -23.52 -7.35 1.36
N THR A 394 -24.67 -6.79 1.79
CA THR A 394 -25.40 -5.75 1.07
C THR A 394 -25.10 -4.38 1.70
N PHE A 395 -24.72 -3.42 0.87
CA PHE A 395 -24.35 -2.06 1.28
C PHE A 395 -25.39 -1.07 0.83
N THR A 396 -25.87 -0.26 1.77
CA THR A 396 -26.87 0.81 1.52
C THR A 396 -26.26 2.15 1.87
N ARG A 397 -26.30 3.10 0.95
CA ARG A 397 -25.90 4.48 1.21
C ARG A 397 -26.96 5.16 2.08
N LEU A 398 -26.52 5.90 3.13
CA LEU A 398 -27.37 6.61 4.09
C LEU A 398 -27.60 8.06 3.70
#